data_dc7d8e73ace8c23714b5db0f93454f6f
#
_entry.id   dc7d8e73ace8c23714b5db0f93454f6f
#
_cell.length_a   1.000
_cell.length_b   1.000
_cell.length_c   1.000
_cell.angle_alpha   90.00
_cell.angle_beta   90.00
_cell.angle_gamma   90.00
#
_symmetry.space_group_name_H-M   'P 1'
#
loop_
_entity.id
_entity.type
_entity.pdbx_description
1 polymer ?
#
loop_
_entity_poly.entity_id
_entity_poly.type
_entity_poly.pdbx_seq_one_letter_code
_entity_poly.pdbx_strand_id
1 'polypeptide(L)'
;KDRTKVLKEPTISCAGLDQIKVGMHYDLIIMDDLVSYRNVTSREQIDKVIDHYKLALSLLEPTGTIIVLGTRYNYSDLYGYLLKNEAETFDHLIIPARIKADKAQELNEKFPDVANEYGLYTAGSLFFPERHNDSFLKSQRKSQGTYIFNCQYMLDPVDSDTADFRREWFRYSRNHLETDPDTGKAVLVVDWNGDCEKHQLIEFNYPLRLPVTKL
;
A
#
# COMPACT_ATOMS: atom_id res chain seq x y z
N LYS A 1 -30.34 2.15 21.38
CA LYS A 1 -30.62 3.35 22.20
C LYS A 1 -31.69 4.15 21.49
N ASP A 2 -32.78 4.46 22.19
CA ASP A 2 -33.83 5.30 21.61
C ASP A 2 -33.29 6.72 21.42
N ARG A 3 -33.64 7.31 20.28
CA ARG A 3 -33.23 8.67 19.94
C ARG A 3 -33.98 9.64 20.84
N THR A 4 -33.26 10.29 21.74
CA THR A 4 -33.85 11.21 22.75
C THR A 4 -33.92 12.67 22.29
N LYS A 5 -33.26 13.03 21.19
CA LYS A 5 -33.21 14.38 20.62
C LYS A 5 -33.74 14.38 19.19
N VAL A 6 -34.52 15.40 18.87
CA VAL A 6 -34.90 15.69 17.48
C VAL A 6 -33.75 16.49 16.86
N LEU A 7 -32.97 15.83 16.02
CA LEU A 7 -31.87 16.44 15.27
C LEU A 7 -32.26 16.54 13.79
N LYS A 8 -31.65 17.46 13.09
CA LYS A 8 -31.83 17.66 11.66
C LYS A 8 -31.27 16.44 10.87
N GLU A 9 -30.19 15.88 11.38
CA GLU A 9 -29.50 14.76 10.78
C GLU A 9 -30.21 13.43 11.06
N PRO A 10 -30.26 12.50 10.08
CA PRO A 10 -30.76 11.15 10.30
C PRO A 10 -29.81 10.38 11.24
N THR A 11 -30.36 9.37 11.94
CA THR A 11 -29.54 8.49 12.81
C THR A 11 -28.47 7.74 12.05
N ILE A 12 -28.78 7.33 10.81
CA ILE A 12 -27.84 6.67 9.88
C ILE A 12 -28.01 7.35 8.52
N SER A 13 -26.91 7.68 7.88
CA SER A 13 -26.87 8.25 6.55
C SER A 13 -25.87 7.47 5.70
N CYS A 14 -26.21 7.21 4.45
CA CYS A 14 -25.30 6.62 3.47
C CYS A 14 -25.06 7.59 2.31
N ALA A 15 -23.85 7.64 1.81
CA ALA A 15 -23.47 8.48 0.67
C ALA A 15 -22.38 7.77 -0.16
N GLY A 16 -22.39 7.97 -1.46
CA GLY A 16 -21.27 7.57 -2.34
C GLY A 16 -20.17 8.62 -2.34
N LEU A 17 -19.04 8.28 -2.98
CA LEU A 17 -17.85 9.12 -3.08
C LEU A 17 -18.15 10.55 -3.62
N ASP A 18 -19.11 10.67 -4.52
CA ASP A 18 -19.48 11.96 -5.15
C ASP A 18 -20.63 12.69 -4.42
N GLN A 19 -21.08 12.19 -3.26
CA GLN A 19 -22.29 12.67 -2.58
C GLN A 19 -22.05 13.09 -1.13
N ILE A 20 -20.91 13.68 -0.82
CA ILE A 20 -20.68 14.23 0.53
C ILE A 20 -21.73 15.31 0.82
N LYS A 21 -22.49 15.09 1.89
CA LYS A 21 -23.45 16.08 2.41
C LYS A 21 -22.73 17.03 3.35
N VAL A 22 -22.38 18.21 2.85
CA VAL A 22 -21.73 19.26 3.66
C VAL A 22 -22.67 19.74 4.76
N GLY A 23 -22.13 20.09 5.92
CA GLY A 23 -22.90 20.68 7.04
C GLY A 23 -23.65 19.65 7.90
N MET A 24 -23.28 18.40 7.82
CA MET A 24 -23.69 17.35 8.76
C MET A 24 -22.54 16.98 9.68
N HIS A 25 -22.86 16.46 10.87
CA HIS A 25 -21.88 16.03 11.87
C HIS A 25 -22.22 14.62 12.33
N TYR A 26 -21.20 13.79 12.46
CA TYR A 26 -21.33 12.37 12.78
C TYR A 26 -20.42 11.95 13.93
N ASP A 27 -20.94 11.14 14.85
CA ASP A 27 -20.15 10.51 15.90
C ASP A 27 -19.33 9.32 15.38
N LEU A 28 -19.78 8.70 14.28
CA LEU A 28 -19.13 7.58 13.64
C LEU A 28 -19.22 7.71 12.13
N ILE A 29 -18.08 7.64 11.46
CA ILE A 29 -17.97 7.53 10.00
C ILE A 29 -17.35 6.19 9.65
N ILE A 30 -18.02 5.43 8.79
CA ILE A 30 -17.49 4.17 8.24
C ILE A 30 -17.26 4.38 6.75
N MET A 31 -16.01 4.29 6.33
CA MET A 31 -15.60 4.31 4.94
C MET A 31 -15.35 2.89 4.47
N ASP A 32 -16.26 2.38 3.66
CA ASP A 32 -16.23 1.00 3.19
C ASP A 32 -15.96 0.96 1.70
N ASP A 33 -14.90 0.27 1.30
CA ASP A 33 -14.49 0.03 -0.09
C ASP A 33 -14.43 1.30 -0.99
N LEU A 34 -13.93 2.43 -0.44
CA LEU A 34 -13.78 3.67 -1.22
C LEU A 34 -12.81 3.51 -2.40
N VAL A 35 -11.82 2.64 -2.27
CA VAL A 35 -10.86 2.32 -3.32
C VAL A 35 -11.36 1.12 -4.12
N SER A 36 -11.36 1.27 -5.44
CA SER A 36 -11.70 0.21 -6.39
C SER A 36 -10.70 0.18 -7.53
N TYR A 37 -10.66 -0.91 -8.28
CA TYR A 37 -9.83 -0.99 -9.49
C TYR A 37 -10.05 0.18 -10.46
N ARG A 38 -11.27 0.72 -10.52
CA ARG A 38 -11.62 1.81 -11.44
C ARG A 38 -11.05 3.16 -11.05
N ASN A 39 -10.95 3.45 -9.75
CA ASN A 39 -10.51 4.75 -9.26
C ASN A 39 -9.03 4.82 -8.85
N VAL A 40 -8.23 3.86 -9.29
CA VAL A 40 -6.76 3.85 -9.13
C VAL A 40 -6.00 3.89 -10.46
N THR A 41 -6.71 4.08 -11.58
CA THR A 41 -6.12 4.03 -12.92
C THR A 41 -5.36 5.29 -13.29
N SER A 42 -5.62 6.40 -12.61
CA SER A 42 -4.89 7.65 -12.78
C SER A 42 -4.61 8.32 -11.44
N ARG A 43 -3.58 9.17 -11.41
CA ARG A 43 -3.23 9.94 -10.22
C ARG A 43 -4.38 10.85 -9.78
N GLU A 44 -5.06 11.47 -10.71
CA GLU A 44 -6.21 12.34 -10.44
C GLU A 44 -7.35 11.59 -9.71
N GLN A 45 -7.64 10.37 -10.13
CA GLN A 45 -8.66 9.55 -9.49
C GLN A 45 -8.25 9.15 -8.06
N ILE A 46 -6.99 8.80 -7.85
CA ILE A 46 -6.45 8.50 -6.53
C ILE A 46 -6.57 9.73 -5.63
N ASP A 47 -6.12 10.88 -6.09
CA ASP A 47 -6.16 12.14 -5.33
C ASP A 47 -7.61 12.53 -4.99
N LYS A 48 -8.57 12.31 -5.89
CA LYS A 48 -10.00 12.51 -5.61
C LYS A 48 -10.51 11.67 -4.43
N VAL A 49 -10.08 10.41 -4.32
CA VAL A 49 -10.47 9.55 -3.18
C VAL A 49 -9.83 10.05 -1.88
N ILE A 50 -8.58 10.46 -1.92
CA ILE A 50 -7.87 11.02 -0.76
C ILE A 50 -8.51 12.33 -0.31
N ASP A 51 -8.89 13.20 -1.24
CA ASP A 51 -9.57 14.46 -0.92
C ASP A 51 -10.97 14.23 -0.33
N HIS A 52 -11.69 13.22 -0.83
CA HIS A 52 -12.96 12.80 -0.24
C HIS A 52 -12.77 12.36 1.23
N TYR A 53 -11.76 11.57 1.52
CA TYR A 53 -11.41 11.18 2.88
C TYR A 53 -11.14 12.41 3.75
N LYS A 54 -10.31 13.36 3.29
CA LYS A 54 -10.00 14.59 4.04
C LYS A 54 -11.25 15.46 4.30
N LEU A 55 -12.15 15.55 3.32
CA LEU A 55 -13.41 16.26 3.48
C LEU A 55 -14.31 15.58 4.52
N ALA A 56 -14.35 14.26 4.52
CA ALA A 56 -15.17 13.52 5.49
C ALA A 56 -14.67 13.69 6.93
N LEU A 57 -13.37 13.92 7.15
CA LEU A 57 -12.84 14.26 8.48
C LEU A 57 -13.48 15.54 9.05
N SER A 58 -13.86 16.51 8.20
CA SER A 58 -14.53 17.72 8.67
C SER A 58 -15.97 17.50 9.12
N LEU A 59 -16.54 16.34 8.83
CA LEU A 59 -17.89 15.95 9.26
C LEU A 59 -17.87 15.12 10.56
N LEU A 60 -16.69 14.74 11.03
CA LEU A 60 -16.54 13.97 12.26
C LEU A 60 -16.58 14.91 13.47
N GLU A 61 -17.38 14.56 14.48
CA GLU A 61 -17.36 15.24 15.76
C GLU A 61 -15.98 15.10 16.44
N PRO A 62 -15.56 16.06 17.29
CA PRO A 62 -14.23 16.00 17.94
C PRO A 62 -13.96 14.74 18.74
N THR A 63 -14.99 14.07 19.24
CA THR A 63 -14.92 12.79 19.97
C THR A 63 -15.38 11.62 19.12
N GLY A 64 -15.62 11.84 17.83
CA GLY A 64 -16.11 10.84 16.91
C GLY A 64 -15.03 9.83 16.50
N THR A 65 -15.49 8.74 15.94
CA THR A 65 -14.63 7.63 15.47
C THR A 65 -14.76 7.49 13.97
N ILE A 66 -13.65 7.28 13.30
CA ILE A 66 -13.61 6.91 11.89
C ILE A 66 -13.07 5.48 11.72
N ILE A 67 -13.76 4.68 10.90
CA ILE A 67 -13.35 3.33 10.53
C ILE A 67 -13.17 3.30 9.02
N VAL A 68 -12.01 2.89 8.55
CA VAL A 68 -11.70 2.80 7.13
C VAL A 68 -11.44 1.34 6.78
N LEU A 69 -12.28 0.78 5.92
CA LEU A 69 -12.22 -0.61 5.49
C LEU A 69 -11.98 -0.67 3.99
N GLY A 70 -11.29 -1.70 3.53
CA GLY A 70 -11.21 -1.97 2.11
C GLY A 70 -9.99 -2.74 1.64
N THR A 71 -9.87 -2.80 0.33
CA THR A 71 -8.87 -3.55 -0.40
C THR A 71 -7.93 -2.62 -1.14
N ARG A 72 -6.66 -2.92 -1.10
CA ARG A 72 -5.60 -2.12 -1.70
C ARG A 72 -5.39 -2.47 -3.16
N TYR A 73 -5.51 -1.47 -4.06
CA TYR A 73 -5.33 -1.65 -5.51
C TYR A 73 -4.13 -0.89 -6.08
N ASN A 74 -3.55 0.05 -5.32
CA ASN A 74 -2.35 0.78 -5.74
C ASN A 74 -1.54 1.16 -4.50
N TYR A 75 -0.20 1.23 -4.61
CA TYR A 75 0.64 1.66 -3.49
C TYR A 75 0.38 3.10 -3.04
N SER A 76 -0.09 3.94 -3.95
CA SER A 76 -0.40 5.35 -3.69
C SER A 76 -1.89 5.61 -3.48
N ASP A 77 -2.73 4.58 -3.34
CA ASP A 77 -4.15 4.72 -3.05
C ASP A 77 -4.42 5.28 -1.63
N LEU A 78 -5.68 5.46 -1.27
CA LEU A 78 -6.07 5.97 0.04
C LEU A 78 -5.43 5.16 1.19
N TYR A 79 -5.43 3.83 1.11
CA TYR A 79 -4.86 2.99 2.18
C TYR A 79 -3.34 3.15 2.25
N GLY A 80 -2.66 3.28 1.09
CA GLY A 80 -1.25 3.61 1.03
C GLY A 80 -0.94 4.99 1.61
N TYR A 81 -1.81 5.98 1.36
CA TYR A 81 -1.72 7.31 1.94
C TYR A 81 -1.84 7.27 3.47
N LEU A 82 -2.84 6.56 4.02
CA LEU A 82 -3.05 6.43 5.46
C LEU A 82 -1.85 5.77 6.15
N LEU A 83 -1.37 4.64 5.61
CA LEU A 83 -0.22 3.93 6.14
C LEU A 83 1.07 4.75 6.16
N LYS A 84 1.22 5.69 5.21
CA LYS A 84 2.43 6.50 5.11
C LYS A 84 2.36 7.80 5.91
N ASN A 85 1.20 8.48 5.89
CA ASN A 85 1.09 9.84 6.38
C ASN A 85 0.32 9.93 7.70
N GLU A 86 -0.46 8.92 8.06
CA GLU A 86 -1.32 8.91 9.24
C GLU A 86 -1.14 7.66 10.09
N ALA A 87 0.03 7.04 10.01
CA ALA A 87 0.37 5.81 10.73
C ALA A 87 0.24 5.94 12.26
N GLU A 88 0.46 7.14 12.80
CA GLU A 88 0.33 7.42 14.24
C GLU A 88 -1.12 7.71 14.66
N THR A 89 -1.99 8.07 13.71
CA THR A 89 -3.38 8.43 13.96
C THR A 89 -4.32 7.23 13.91
N PHE A 90 -3.99 6.25 13.07
CA PHE A 90 -4.79 5.05 12.87
C PHE A 90 -4.14 3.81 13.47
N ASP A 91 -4.93 3.05 14.20
CA ASP A 91 -4.61 1.65 14.48
C ASP A 91 -4.99 0.81 13.25
N HIS A 92 -3.99 0.19 12.61
CA HIS A 92 -4.21 -0.53 11.36
C HIS A 92 -4.00 -2.03 11.49
N LEU A 93 -4.86 -2.74 10.76
CA LEU A 93 -4.84 -4.19 10.69
C LEU A 93 -4.85 -4.61 9.22
N ILE A 94 -3.79 -5.30 8.81
CA ILE A 94 -3.63 -5.81 7.44
C ILE A 94 -3.60 -7.33 7.49
N ILE A 95 -4.65 -7.95 6.95
CA ILE A 95 -4.84 -9.41 7.00
C ILE A 95 -4.85 -9.99 5.58
N PRO A 96 -3.72 -10.42 5.04
CA PRO A 96 -3.69 -11.15 3.76
C PRO A 96 -4.21 -12.58 3.94
N ALA A 97 -4.79 -13.17 2.89
CA ALA A 97 -5.25 -14.55 2.92
C ALA A 97 -4.13 -15.56 3.22
N ARG A 98 -2.89 -15.23 2.79
CA ARG A 98 -1.67 -15.97 3.16
C ARG A 98 -0.72 -15.05 3.89
N ILE A 99 -0.37 -15.43 5.10
CA ILE A 99 0.38 -14.60 6.03
C ILE A 99 1.85 -14.54 5.61
N LYS A 100 2.40 -13.34 5.49
CA LYS A 100 3.83 -13.10 5.29
C LYS A 100 4.59 -13.20 6.63
N ALA A 101 5.89 -13.44 6.58
CA ALA A 101 6.71 -13.64 7.78
C ALA A 101 6.69 -12.43 8.74
N ASP A 102 6.76 -11.21 8.19
CA ASP A 102 6.70 -9.96 8.93
C ASP A 102 5.34 -9.73 9.60
N LYS A 103 4.26 -10.25 9.01
CA LYS A 103 2.90 -10.12 9.54
C LYS A 103 2.52 -11.20 10.56
N ALA A 104 3.16 -12.34 10.53
CA ALA A 104 2.87 -13.43 11.45
C ALA A 104 3.11 -13.00 12.91
N GLN A 105 4.22 -12.32 13.19
CA GLN A 105 4.53 -11.82 14.53
C GLN A 105 3.51 -10.76 14.97
N GLU A 106 3.22 -9.76 14.12
CA GLU A 106 2.24 -8.71 14.41
C GLU A 106 0.86 -9.28 14.77
N LEU A 107 0.39 -10.27 14.00
CA LEU A 107 -0.93 -10.89 14.24
C LEU A 107 -0.96 -11.68 15.55
N ASN A 108 0.10 -12.40 15.88
CA ASN A 108 0.19 -13.15 17.14
C ASN A 108 0.23 -12.20 18.35
N GLU A 109 0.88 -11.06 18.23
CA GLU A 109 0.94 -10.04 19.28
C GLU A 109 -0.41 -9.30 19.44
N LYS A 110 -1.09 -8.98 18.33
CA LYS A 110 -2.41 -8.31 18.37
C LYS A 110 -3.53 -9.23 18.82
N PHE A 111 -3.46 -10.53 18.55
CA PHE A 111 -4.50 -11.51 18.84
C PHE A 111 -3.97 -12.70 19.65
N PRO A 112 -3.44 -12.47 20.85
CA PRO A 112 -2.85 -13.54 21.66
C PRO A 112 -3.87 -14.63 22.02
N ASP A 113 -5.12 -14.29 22.27
CA ASP A 113 -6.17 -15.25 22.60
C ASP A 113 -6.46 -16.19 21.44
N VAL A 114 -6.53 -15.66 20.21
CA VAL A 114 -6.71 -16.46 18.99
C VAL A 114 -5.50 -17.36 18.76
N ALA A 115 -4.29 -16.82 18.92
CA ALA A 115 -3.05 -17.58 18.78
C ALA A 115 -2.96 -18.72 19.83
N ASN A 116 -3.44 -18.51 21.05
CA ASN A 116 -3.47 -19.52 22.10
C ASN A 116 -4.53 -20.60 21.86
N GLU A 117 -5.69 -20.24 21.29
CA GLU A 117 -6.79 -21.17 21.06
C GLU A 117 -6.59 -21.98 19.77
N TYR A 118 -6.16 -21.35 18.68
CA TYR A 118 -6.08 -21.95 17.35
C TYR A 118 -4.66 -22.20 16.84
N GLY A 119 -3.66 -21.83 17.60
CA GLY A 119 -2.25 -21.91 17.25
C GLY A 119 -1.69 -20.63 16.65
N LEU A 120 -0.36 -20.50 16.76
CA LEU A 120 0.36 -19.31 16.26
C LEU A 120 0.31 -19.24 14.73
N TYR A 121 0.10 -18.03 14.22
CA TYR A 121 0.29 -17.74 12.81
C TYR A 121 1.77 -17.87 12.43
N THR A 122 2.04 -18.53 11.32
CA THR A 122 3.39 -18.71 10.77
C THR A 122 3.46 -18.19 9.33
N ALA A 123 4.68 -17.91 8.87
CA ALA A 123 4.90 -17.53 7.49
C ALA A 123 4.37 -18.60 6.52
N GLY A 124 3.55 -18.19 5.56
CA GLY A 124 2.94 -19.08 4.57
C GLY A 124 1.64 -19.73 5.02
N SER A 125 1.24 -19.65 6.29
CA SER A 125 -0.05 -20.16 6.75
C SER A 125 -1.21 -19.35 6.16
N LEU A 126 -2.37 -19.99 6.05
CA LEU A 126 -3.61 -19.31 5.64
C LEU A 126 -4.24 -18.66 6.86
N PHE A 127 -4.74 -17.43 6.70
CA PHE A 127 -5.41 -16.73 7.78
C PHE A 127 -6.77 -17.37 8.11
N PHE A 128 -7.50 -17.80 7.09
CA PHE A 128 -8.82 -18.38 7.26
C PHE A 128 -8.99 -19.63 6.37
N PRO A 129 -8.35 -20.77 6.72
CA PRO A 129 -8.25 -21.95 5.86
C PRO A 129 -9.60 -22.62 5.56
N GLU A 130 -10.59 -22.51 6.47
CA GLU A 130 -11.92 -23.10 6.29
C GLU A 130 -12.66 -22.47 5.10
N ARG A 131 -12.43 -21.18 4.86
CA ARG A 131 -13.05 -20.41 3.77
C ARG A 131 -12.14 -20.22 2.58
N HIS A 132 -10.87 -19.90 2.84
CA HIS A 132 -9.87 -19.57 1.82
C HIS A 132 -8.73 -20.60 1.80
N ASN A 133 -9.06 -21.85 1.47
CA ASN A 133 -8.06 -22.92 1.33
C ASN A 133 -7.20 -22.75 0.05
N ASP A 134 -6.12 -23.53 -0.05
CA ASP A 134 -5.19 -23.47 -1.17
C ASP A 134 -5.85 -23.73 -2.54
N SER A 135 -6.80 -24.64 -2.60
CA SER A 135 -7.52 -24.95 -3.83
C SER A 135 -8.35 -23.75 -4.29
N PHE A 136 -9.08 -23.13 -3.35
CA PHE A 136 -9.85 -21.92 -3.61
C PHE A 136 -8.94 -20.78 -4.10
N LEU A 137 -7.85 -20.48 -3.39
CA LEU A 137 -6.92 -19.41 -3.77
C LEU A 137 -6.28 -19.64 -5.15
N LYS A 138 -5.90 -20.87 -5.47
CA LYS A 138 -5.41 -21.23 -6.82
C LYS A 138 -6.46 -20.98 -7.89
N SER A 139 -7.71 -21.35 -7.63
CA SER A 139 -8.83 -21.12 -8.55
C SER A 139 -9.07 -19.62 -8.78
N GLN A 140 -9.09 -18.82 -7.69
CA GLN A 140 -9.29 -17.39 -7.78
C GLN A 140 -8.16 -16.71 -8.58
N ARG A 141 -6.90 -17.07 -8.31
CA ARG A 141 -5.76 -16.55 -9.08
C ARG A 141 -5.86 -16.87 -10.57
N LYS A 142 -6.31 -18.08 -10.91
CA LYS A 142 -6.51 -18.48 -12.32
C LYS A 142 -7.64 -17.69 -12.99
N SER A 143 -8.72 -17.44 -12.27
CA SER A 143 -9.91 -16.78 -12.81
C SER A 143 -9.78 -15.26 -12.93
N GLN A 144 -9.15 -14.61 -11.95
CA GLN A 144 -9.08 -13.15 -11.85
C GLN A 144 -7.76 -12.58 -12.40
N GLY A 145 -6.75 -13.43 -12.60
CA GLY A 145 -5.40 -13.01 -12.93
C GLY A 145 -4.58 -12.59 -11.71
N THR A 146 -3.27 -12.54 -11.87
CA THR A 146 -2.32 -12.35 -10.76
C THR A 146 -2.49 -11.01 -10.07
N TYR A 147 -2.66 -9.92 -10.83
CA TYR A 147 -2.80 -8.58 -10.25
C TYR A 147 -4.03 -8.45 -9.34
N ILE A 148 -5.21 -8.76 -9.85
CA ILE A 148 -6.46 -8.67 -9.07
C ILE A 148 -6.41 -9.61 -7.86
N PHE A 149 -5.90 -10.82 -8.03
CA PHE A 149 -5.70 -11.76 -6.94
C PHE A 149 -4.77 -11.20 -5.86
N ASN A 150 -3.64 -10.61 -6.25
CA ASN A 150 -2.70 -10.01 -5.31
C ASN A 150 -3.34 -8.83 -4.55
N CYS A 151 -4.09 -7.98 -5.24
CA CYS A 151 -4.82 -6.89 -4.59
C CYS A 151 -5.83 -7.42 -3.56
N GLN A 152 -6.71 -8.34 -3.97
CA GLN A 152 -7.86 -8.74 -3.16
C GLN A 152 -7.53 -9.75 -2.06
N TYR A 153 -6.61 -10.69 -2.31
CA TYR A 153 -6.31 -11.77 -1.36
C TYR A 153 -4.98 -11.57 -0.66
N MET A 154 -3.99 -10.98 -1.33
CA MET A 154 -2.67 -10.79 -0.73
C MET A 154 -2.45 -9.38 -0.18
N LEU A 155 -3.36 -8.43 -0.45
CA LEU A 155 -3.28 -7.01 -0.11
C LEU A 155 -1.98 -6.34 -0.58
N ASP A 156 -1.47 -6.84 -1.71
CA ASP A 156 -0.20 -6.45 -2.30
C ASP A 156 -0.42 -6.12 -3.79
N PRO A 157 -0.56 -4.84 -4.16
CA PRO A 157 -0.88 -4.42 -5.52
C PRO A 157 0.32 -4.55 -6.48
N VAL A 158 1.12 -5.59 -6.35
CA VAL A 158 2.21 -5.93 -7.27
C VAL A 158 1.71 -6.94 -8.28
N ASP A 159 1.89 -6.65 -9.54
CA ASP A 159 1.82 -7.65 -10.59
C ASP A 159 3.25 -8.11 -10.93
N SER A 160 3.69 -9.17 -10.25
CA SER A 160 5.00 -9.74 -10.50
C SER A 160 5.13 -10.40 -11.88
N ASP A 161 4.00 -10.74 -12.50
CA ASP A 161 3.99 -11.51 -13.75
C ASP A 161 3.97 -10.57 -14.98
N THR A 162 3.47 -9.34 -14.82
CA THR A 162 3.38 -8.32 -15.89
C THR A 162 4.20 -7.06 -15.62
N ALA A 163 4.95 -7.02 -14.51
CA ALA A 163 5.85 -5.91 -14.25
C ALA A 163 6.94 -5.85 -15.32
N ASP A 164 7.02 -4.73 -16.04
CA ASP A 164 8.07 -4.46 -17.03
C ASP A 164 9.47 -4.59 -16.43
N PHE A 165 9.58 -4.40 -15.10
CA PHE A 165 10.81 -4.53 -14.34
C PHE A 165 10.59 -5.42 -13.11
N ARG A 166 11.26 -6.56 -13.04
CA ARG A 166 11.27 -7.41 -11.85
C ARG A 166 12.33 -6.96 -10.87
N ARG A 167 11.98 -6.95 -9.56
CA ARG A 167 12.90 -6.53 -8.50
C ARG A 167 14.24 -7.28 -8.55
N GLU A 168 14.24 -8.54 -8.93
CA GLU A 168 15.42 -9.40 -9.11
C GLU A 168 16.36 -8.94 -10.23
N TRP A 169 15.87 -8.08 -11.15
CA TRP A 169 16.69 -7.51 -12.22
C TRP A 169 17.46 -6.27 -11.78
N PHE A 170 17.04 -5.64 -10.66
CA PHE A 170 17.76 -4.50 -10.14
C PHE A 170 19.01 -4.95 -9.42
N ARG A 171 20.16 -4.54 -9.93
CA ARG A 171 21.43 -4.67 -9.25
C ARG A 171 21.75 -3.37 -8.55
N TYR A 172 22.01 -3.45 -7.26
CA TYR A 172 22.43 -2.30 -6.48
C TYR A 172 23.94 -2.30 -6.44
N SER A 173 24.55 -1.19 -6.89
CA SER A 173 25.99 -0.99 -6.78
C SER A 173 26.30 0.11 -5.79
N ARG A 174 27.43 0.02 -5.11
CA ARG A 174 28.01 1.13 -4.37
C ARG A 174 28.97 1.85 -5.30
N ASN A 175 28.70 3.12 -5.56
CA ASN A 175 29.53 3.90 -6.45
C ASN A 175 30.29 4.94 -5.64
N HIS A 176 31.60 5.07 -5.91
CA HIS A 176 32.42 6.13 -5.32
C HIS A 176 33.45 6.60 -6.35
N LEU A 177 34.01 7.79 -6.11
CA LEU A 177 35.05 8.34 -6.97
C LEU A 177 36.41 8.01 -6.36
N GLU A 178 37.31 7.50 -7.18
CA GLU A 178 38.71 7.33 -6.87
C GLU A 178 39.57 8.19 -7.80
N THR A 179 40.79 8.46 -7.39
CA THR A 179 41.79 9.05 -8.29
C THR A 179 42.65 7.91 -8.87
N ASP A 180 42.67 7.80 -10.17
CA ASP A 180 43.53 6.86 -10.87
C ASP A 180 45.01 7.21 -10.56
N PRO A 181 45.79 6.31 -9.97
CA PRO A 181 47.14 6.57 -9.56
C PRO A 181 48.11 6.84 -10.73
N ASP A 182 47.80 6.32 -11.91
CA ASP A 182 48.67 6.43 -13.08
C ASP A 182 48.40 7.71 -13.89
N THR A 183 47.13 8.13 -13.95
CA THR A 183 46.72 9.27 -14.77
C THR A 183 46.37 10.51 -13.97
N GLY A 184 46.19 10.38 -12.65
CA GLY A 184 45.74 11.45 -11.77
C GLY A 184 44.29 11.91 -12.00
N LYS A 185 43.53 11.24 -12.85
CA LYS A 185 42.15 11.57 -13.19
C LYS A 185 41.16 10.88 -12.26
N ALA A 186 40.02 11.52 -12.06
CA ALA A 186 38.90 10.89 -11.34
C ALA A 186 38.30 9.73 -12.16
N VAL A 187 38.12 8.59 -11.52
CA VAL A 187 37.43 7.41 -12.07
C VAL A 187 36.24 7.05 -11.20
N LEU A 188 35.17 6.64 -11.83
CA LEU A 188 34.01 6.09 -11.14
C LEU A 188 34.26 4.60 -10.88
N VAL A 189 34.29 4.23 -9.62
CA VAL A 189 34.34 2.82 -9.21
C VAL A 189 32.93 2.35 -8.93
N VAL A 190 32.48 1.31 -9.63
CA VAL A 190 31.20 0.66 -9.45
C VAL A 190 31.44 -0.71 -8.80
N ASP A 191 31.00 -0.85 -7.56
CA ASP A 191 31.14 -2.08 -6.78
C ASP A 191 29.83 -2.87 -6.86
N TRP A 192 29.88 -4.03 -7.47
CA TRP A 192 28.80 -5.01 -7.58
C TRP A 192 29.05 -6.17 -6.59
N ASN A 193 28.78 -5.96 -5.29
CA ASN A 193 28.95 -7.00 -4.27
C ASN A 193 30.35 -7.64 -4.21
N GLY A 194 31.41 -6.82 -4.40
CA GLY A 194 32.80 -7.24 -4.36
C GLY A 194 33.48 -7.32 -5.73
N ASP A 195 32.73 -7.32 -6.82
CA ASP A 195 33.28 -7.15 -8.17
C ASP A 195 33.33 -5.65 -8.48
N CYS A 196 34.52 -5.08 -8.49
CA CYS A 196 34.73 -3.65 -8.76
C CYS A 196 35.07 -3.41 -10.22
N GLU A 197 34.28 -2.60 -10.89
CA GLU A 197 34.56 -2.08 -12.23
C GLU A 197 34.98 -0.63 -12.16
N LYS A 198 36.09 -0.25 -12.84
CA LYS A 198 36.56 1.13 -12.92
C LYS A 198 36.20 1.72 -14.27
N HIS A 199 35.49 2.83 -14.26
CA HIS A 199 35.08 3.55 -15.47
C HIS A 199 35.74 4.93 -15.47
N GLN A 200 36.48 5.24 -16.54
CA GLN A 200 37.01 6.60 -16.73
C GLN A 200 35.85 7.58 -16.91
N LEU A 201 35.86 8.66 -16.14
CA LEU A 201 34.94 9.75 -16.37
C LEU A 201 35.34 10.50 -17.64
N ILE A 202 34.45 10.50 -18.60
CA ILE A 202 34.62 11.31 -19.80
C ILE A 202 34.20 12.74 -19.41
N GLU A 203 35.12 13.69 -19.53
CA GLU A 203 34.78 15.13 -19.38
C GLU A 203 33.90 15.53 -20.56
N PHE A 204 32.64 15.82 -20.27
CA PHE A 204 31.73 16.43 -21.24
C PHE A 204 31.84 17.93 -21.14
N ASN A 205 32.26 18.58 -22.21
CA ASN A 205 32.29 20.05 -22.33
C ASN A 205 30.90 20.71 -22.38
N TYR A 206 29.82 19.90 -22.36
CA TYR A 206 28.43 20.36 -22.34
C TYR A 206 27.65 19.55 -21.31
N PRO A 207 26.68 20.20 -20.62
CA PRO A 207 25.80 19.44 -19.70
C PRO A 207 25.05 18.36 -20.47
N LEU A 208 25.29 17.10 -20.09
CA LEU A 208 24.59 15.96 -20.67
C LEU A 208 23.12 16.06 -20.31
N ARG A 209 22.29 16.52 -21.23
CA ARG A 209 20.83 16.41 -21.11
C ARG A 209 20.44 15.00 -21.54
N LEU A 210 20.41 14.08 -20.60
CA LEU A 210 19.78 12.81 -20.84
C LEU A 210 18.29 13.08 -21.07
N PRO A 211 17.69 12.51 -22.13
CA PRO A 211 16.25 12.59 -22.29
C PRO A 211 15.63 11.90 -21.07
N VAL A 212 14.86 12.66 -20.30
CA VAL A 212 14.03 12.10 -19.24
C VAL A 212 12.93 11.33 -19.95
N THR A 213 13.14 10.06 -20.19
CA THR A 213 12.05 9.15 -20.53
C THR A 213 11.13 9.14 -19.32
N LYS A 214 9.93 9.65 -19.48
CA LYS A 214 8.89 9.51 -18.47
C LYS A 214 8.69 8.02 -18.25
N LEU A 215 9.08 7.57 -17.06
CA LEU A 215 8.68 6.28 -16.51
C LEU A 215 7.21 6.33 -16.13
#